data_690f768f144a2bc226582c5d4cbc969d
#
_entry.id   690f768f144a2bc226582c5d4cbc969d
#
_cell.length_a   1.000
_cell.length_b   1.000
_cell.length_c   1.000
_cell.angle_alpha   90.00
_cell.angle_beta   90.00
_cell.angle_gamma   90.00
#
_symmetry.space_group_name_H-M   'P 1'
#
loop_
_entity.id
_entity.type
_entity.pdbx_description
1 polymer ?
#
loop_
_entity_poly.entity_id
_entity_poly.type
_entity_poly.pdbx_seq_one_letter_code
_entity_poly.pdbx_strand_id
1 'polypeptide(L)'
;MSTVCFDFGAAIKSLKGGQKVARTGWNGKDMFLYHVPANSYPAQTDAARESFGDMVPYGAYIAMKTAQGNVVPWLASQTDVLAEDWVVVDIKAAA
;
A
#
# COMPACT_ATOMS: atom_id res chain seq x y z
N MET A 1 -1.65 7.01 25.11
CA MET A 1 -1.51 7.76 23.88
C MET A 1 -2.65 7.47 22.95
N SER A 2 -3.30 8.48 22.46
CA SER A 2 -4.45 8.28 21.61
C SER A 2 -4.03 8.13 20.16
N THR A 3 -4.77 7.31 19.45
CA THR A 3 -4.60 7.15 18.03
C THR A 3 -5.60 8.07 17.32
N VAL A 4 -5.11 8.85 16.39
CA VAL A 4 -5.96 9.73 15.60
C VAL A 4 -6.41 8.97 14.38
N CYS A 5 -7.71 8.75 14.27
CA CYS A 5 -8.31 8.08 13.14
C CYS A 5 -8.82 9.09 12.13
N PHE A 6 -8.83 8.71 10.87
CA PHE A 6 -9.31 9.59 9.81
C PHE A 6 -9.98 8.76 8.71
N ASP A 7 -10.54 9.48 7.75
CA ASP A 7 -11.25 8.83 6.66
C ASP A 7 -10.31 8.39 5.55
N PHE A 8 -10.87 7.75 4.54
CA PHE A 8 -10.07 7.22 3.44
C PHE A 8 -9.40 8.32 2.63
N GLY A 9 -10.06 9.47 2.49
CA GLY A 9 -9.45 10.59 1.78
C GLY A 9 -8.16 11.03 2.42
N ALA A 10 -8.14 11.13 3.75
CA ALA A 10 -6.92 11.47 4.47
C ALA A 10 -5.89 10.35 4.37
N ALA A 11 -6.33 9.09 4.36
CA ALA A 11 -5.43 7.96 4.17
C ALA A 11 -4.72 8.04 2.82
N ILE A 12 -5.45 8.38 1.76
CA ILE A 12 -4.86 8.52 0.42
C ILE A 12 -3.81 9.64 0.41
N LYS A 13 -4.11 10.77 1.06
CA LYS A 13 -3.13 11.86 1.14
C LYS A 13 -1.86 11.41 1.84
N SER A 14 -2.00 10.66 2.94
CA SER A 14 -0.85 10.14 3.66
C SER A 14 -0.04 9.17 2.81
N LEU A 15 -0.73 8.30 2.05
CA LEU A 15 -0.06 7.36 1.15
C LEU A 15 0.74 8.11 0.10
N LYS A 16 0.16 9.11 -0.53
CA LYS A 16 0.86 9.88 -1.55
C LYS A 16 2.04 10.64 -0.98
N GLY A 17 1.99 10.95 0.30
CA GLY A 17 3.11 11.58 0.99
C GLY A 17 4.18 10.61 1.44
N GLY A 18 4.02 9.32 1.19
CA GLY A 18 5.04 8.33 1.51
C GLY A 18 4.86 7.65 2.86
N GLN A 19 3.72 7.85 3.51
CA GLN A 19 3.48 7.25 4.81
C GLN A 19 2.78 5.90 4.68
N LYS A 20 2.90 5.08 5.70
CA LYS A 20 2.16 3.81 5.80
C LYS A 20 0.84 4.08 6.51
N VAL A 21 -0.23 3.45 6.02
CA VAL A 21 -1.54 3.57 6.67
C VAL A 21 -2.14 2.18 6.88
N ALA A 22 -3.06 2.09 7.82
CA ALA A 22 -3.77 0.86 8.10
C ALA A 22 -5.10 1.21 8.74
N ARG A 23 -6.00 0.22 8.79
CA ARG A 23 -7.24 0.37 9.53
C ARG A 23 -7.10 -0.30 10.88
N THR A 24 -7.62 0.35 11.92
CA THR A 24 -7.57 -0.23 13.26
C THR A 24 -8.39 -1.51 13.34
N GLY A 25 -9.39 -1.66 12.48
CA GLY A 25 -10.25 -2.84 12.47
C GLY A 25 -9.70 -4.05 11.74
N TRP A 26 -8.53 -3.95 11.13
CA TRP A 26 -7.97 -5.11 10.42
C TRP A 26 -7.54 -6.18 11.41
N ASN A 27 -7.78 -7.44 11.03
CA ASN A 27 -7.47 -8.58 11.89
C ASN A 27 -6.01 -9.02 11.83
N GLY A 28 -5.35 -8.72 10.73
CA GLY A 28 -3.98 -9.16 10.55
C GLY A 28 -3.00 -8.28 11.30
N LYS A 29 -1.97 -8.91 11.86
CA LYS A 29 -0.97 -8.21 12.62
C LYS A 29 0.03 -7.56 11.67
N ASP A 30 0.39 -6.33 11.94
CA ASP A 30 1.42 -5.61 11.19
C ASP A 30 1.08 -5.44 9.71
N MET A 31 -0.19 -5.44 9.37
CA MET A 31 -0.64 -5.14 8.02
C MET A 31 -0.62 -3.64 7.80
N PHE A 32 -0.18 -3.22 6.62
CA PHE A 32 -0.27 -1.80 6.26
C PHE A 32 -0.24 -1.65 4.75
N LEU A 33 -0.64 -0.46 4.31
CA LEU A 33 -0.57 -0.06 2.91
C LEU A 33 0.55 0.94 2.73
N TYR A 34 1.13 0.95 1.53
CA TYR A 34 2.07 1.98 1.17
C TYR A 34 2.00 2.23 -0.34
N HIS A 35 2.47 3.39 -0.74
CA HIS A 35 2.42 3.82 -2.14
C HIS A 35 3.67 3.35 -2.87
N VAL A 36 3.47 2.73 -4.04
CA VAL A 36 4.58 2.34 -4.90
C VAL A 36 4.59 3.30 -6.09
N PRO A 37 5.63 4.11 -6.23
CA PRO A 37 5.68 5.08 -7.33
C PRO A 37 5.86 4.40 -8.67
N ALA A 38 5.45 5.09 -9.73
CA ALA A 38 5.66 4.62 -11.09
C ALA A 38 7.14 4.47 -11.37
N ASN A 39 7.52 3.38 -12.03
CA ASN A 39 8.92 3.14 -12.37
C ASN A 39 8.96 1.99 -13.38
N SER A 40 10.14 1.72 -13.89
CA SER A 40 10.35 0.57 -14.77
C SER A 40 11.07 -0.52 -13.99
N TYR A 41 10.67 -1.74 -14.21
CA TYR A 41 11.23 -2.90 -13.52
C TYR A 41 11.55 -4.00 -14.52
N PRO A 42 12.53 -4.86 -14.24
CA PRO A 42 12.87 -5.95 -15.17
C PRO A 42 11.69 -6.89 -15.38
N ALA A 43 11.50 -7.29 -16.64
CA ALA A 43 10.46 -8.26 -16.97
C ALA A 43 10.78 -9.59 -16.30
N GLN A 44 9.75 -10.21 -15.69
CA GLN A 44 9.93 -11.46 -14.96
C GLN A 44 9.36 -12.66 -15.70
N THR A 45 8.62 -12.43 -16.78
CA THR A 45 8.00 -13.50 -17.56
C THR A 45 8.24 -13.24 -19.04
N ASP A 46 8.14 -14.30 -19.83
CA ASP A 46 8.23 -14.16 -21.27
C ASP A 46 7.11 -13.30 -21.83
N ALA A 47 5.92 -13.42 -21.27
CA ALA A 47 4.79 -12.62 -21.71
C ALA A 47 5.08 -11.13 -21.53
N ALA A 48 5.65 -10.74 -20.41
CA ALA A 48 6.00 -9.34 -20.18
C ALA A 48 7.12 -8.90 -21.11
N ARG A 49 8.14 -9.75 -21.28
CA ARG A 49 9.28 -9.40 -22.12
C ARG A 49 8.87 -9.24 -23.58
N GLU A 50 7.96 -10.09 -24.05
CA GLU A 50 7.48 -9.98 -25.41
C GLU A 50 6.68 -8.72 -25.66
N SER A 51 5.95 -8.27 -24.63
CA SER A 51 5.09 -7.10 -24.78
C SER A 51 5.82 -5.78 -24.58
N PHE A 52 6.82 -5.76 -23.69
CA PHE A 52 7.42 -4.49 -23.24
C PHE A 52 8.94 -4.44 -23.40
N GLY A 53 9.60 -5.55 -23.71
CA GLY A 53 11.05 -5.63 -23.71
C GLY A 53 11.59 -5.99 -22.33
N ASP A 54 12.87 -5.71 -22.10
CA ASP A 54 13.51 -6.15 -20.85
C ASP A 54 13.05 -5.38 -19.63
N MET A 55 12.60 -4.14 -19.80
CA MET A 55 12.14 -3.28 -18.70
C MET A 55 10.68 -2.94 -18.93
N VAL A 56 9.87 -3.18 -17.92
CA VAL A 56 8.42 -2.97 -18.00
C VAL A 56 8.07 -1.67 -17.27
N PRO A 57 7.42 -0.72 -17.94
CA PRO A 57 6.99 0.52 -17.26
C PRO A 57 5.71 0.25 -16.47
N TYR A 58 5.78 0.45 -15.17
CA TYR A 58 4.64 0.27 -14.28
C TYR A 58 4.12 1.62 -13.81
N GLY A 59 2.78 1.76 -13.77
CA GLY A 59 2.17 2.92 -13.14
C GLY A 59 2.24 2.80 -11.62
N ALA A 60 1.99 3.91 -10.94
CA ALA A 60 1.96 3.91 -9.49
C ALA A 60 0.77 3.11 -8.97
N TYR A 61 0.92 2.50 -7.80
CA TYR A 61 -0.18 1.74 -7.22
C TYR A 61 -0.03 1.68 -5.70
N ILE A 62 -1.08 1.18 -5.06
CA ILE A 62 -1.07 0.97 -3.62
C ILE A 62 -0.82 -0.51 -3.37
N ALA A 63 0.15 -0.79 -2.52
CA ALA A 63 0.51 -2.15 -2.16
C ALA A 63 0.16 -2.41 -0.71
N MET A 64 -0.11 -3.67 -0.38
CA MET A 64 -0.35 -4.08 0.99
C MET A 64 0.74 -5.03 1.44
N LYS A 65 1.31 -4.75 2.61
CA LYS A 65 2.13 -5.74 3.30
C LYS A 65 1.17 -6.59 4.11
N THR A 66 1.12 -7.87 3.81
CA THR A 66 0.16 -8.78 4.45
C THR A 66 0.66 -9.23 5.81
N ALA A 67 -0.24 -9.87 6.56
CA ALA A 67 0.14 -10.42 7.86
C ALA A 67 1.22 -11.50 7.74
N GLN A 68 1.31 -12.16 6.59
CA GLN A 68 2.35 -13.17 6.35
C GLN A 68 3.69 -12.56 5.94
N GLY A 69 3.73 -11.26 5.72
CA GLY A 69 4.99 -10.57 5.43
C GLY A 69 5.31 -10.35 3.97
N ASN A 70 4.43 -10.78 3.07
CA ASN A 70 4.66 -10.52 1.64
C ASN A 70 3.87 -9.30 1.19
N VAL A 71 4.09 -8.90 -0.05
CA VAL A 71 3.48 -7.70 -0.62
C VAL A 71 2.57 -8.12 -1.77
N VAL A 72 1.36 -7.57 -1.78
CA VAL A 72 0.39 -7.79 -2.85
C VAL A 72 -0.20 -6.46 -3.28
N PRO A 73 -0.68 -6.37 -4.53
CA PRO A 73 -1.45 -5.18 -4.92
C PRO A 73 -2.72 -5.09 -4.08
N TRP A 74 -3.16 -3.88 -3.78
CA TRP A 74 -4.32 -3.72 -2.92
C TRP A 74 -5.46 -3.04 -3.67
N LEU A 75 -6.65 -3.58 -3.48
CA LEU A 75 -7.87 -2.99 -4.01
C LEU A 75 -8.80 -2.67 -2.84
N ALA A 76 -9.24 -1.42 -2.77
CA ALA A 76 -10.12 -1.00 -1.68
C ALA A 76 -11.50 -1.59 -1.88
N SER A 77 -12.01 -2.22 -0.82
CA SER A 77 -13.43 -2.60 -0.80
C SER A 77 -14.26 -1.37 -0.48
N GLN A 78 -15.57 -1.47 -0.65
CA GLN A 78 -16.44 -0.35 -0.24
C GLN A 78 -16.33 -0.10 1.25
N THR A 79 -16.21 -1.16 2.03
CA THR A 79 -16.02 -1.02 3.47
C THR A 79 -14.76 -0.23 3.79
N ASP A 80 -13.68 -0.48 3.05
CA ASP A 80 -12.44 0.27 3.25
C ASP A 80 -12.60 1.75 2.87
N VAL A 81 -13.27 2.01 1.75
CA VAL A 81 -13.44 3.37 1.25
C VAL A 81 -14.29 4.20 2.21
N LEU A 82 -15.28 3.60 2.84
CA LEU A 82 -16.20 4.30 3.72
C LEU A 82 -15.77 4.26 5.18
N ALA A 83 -14.68 3.58 5.50
CA ALA A 83 -14.22 3.46 6.88
C ALA A 83 -13.67 4.79 7.39
N GLU A 84 -13.78 4.98 8.70
CA GLU A 84 -13.24 6.16 9.37
C GLU A 84 -12.26 5.79 10.47
N ASP A 85 -11.71 4.59 10.38
CA ASP A 85 -10.74 4.08 11.34
C ASP A 85 -9.34 3.95 10.75
N TRP A 86 -9.04 4.74 9.73
CA TRP A 86 -7.71 4.75 9.13
C TRP A 86 -6.72 5.48 10.04
N VAL A 87 -5.52 4.97 10.12
CA VAL A 87 -4.45 5.57 10.94
C VAL A 87 -3.14 5.53 10.16
N VAL A 88 -2.26 6.46 10.47
CA VAL A 88 -0.88 6.40 10.00
C VAL A 88 -0.12 5.43 10.90
N VAL A 89 0.60 4.50 10.28
CA VAL A 89 1.41 3.54 11.01
C VAL A 89 2.78 4.18 11.23
N ASP A 90 3.19 4.28 12.48
CA ASP A 90 4.47 4.87 12.80
C ASP A 90 5.60 4.04 12.22
N ILE A 91 6.55 4.71 11.60
CA ILE A 91 7.77 4.07 11.16
C ILE A 91 8.67 4.00 12.36
N LYS A 92 8.91 2.80 12.84
CA LYS A 92 9.82 2.63 13.94
C LYS A 92 11.20 3.05 13.52
N ALA A 93 11.74 4.01 14.24
CA ALA A 93 13.07 4.45 13.93
C ALA A 93 13.99 3.25 14.02
N ALA A 94 14.59 2.97 12.94
CA ALA A 94 15.65 2.01 12.85
C ALA A 94 15.62 0.99 13.92
N ALA A 95 14.57 0.65 14.18
CA ALA A 95 14.58 -0.30 15.26
C ALA A 95 15.70 -1.25 15.08
#